data_3726ce24b37fe75d3dc06315a4b80f90
#
_entry.id   3726ce24b37fe75d3dc06315a4b80f90
#
_cell.length_a   1.000
_cell.length_b   1.000
_cell.length_c   1.000
_cell.angle_alpha   90.00
_cell.angle_beta   90.00
_cell.angle_gamma   90.00
#
_symmetry.space_group_name_H-M   'P 1'
#
loop_
_entity.id
_entity.type
_entity.pdbx_description
1 polymer ?
#
loop_
_entity_poly.entity_id
_entity_poly.type
_entity_poly.pdbx_seq_one_letter_code
_entity_poly.pdbx_strand_id
1 'polypeptide(L)'
;MCRWQNYKAVNLHDHCVEAFFHSNETLIDWVNRQALATPVTCLGDGHDGIWNLFSGIGDAEQRREILDWFHLRENLHKVGGSQQRLSAVEALLWKGKIDAAIEQFQDWQQERVETLYRLS
;
A
#
# COMPACT_ATOMS: atom_id res chain seq x y z
N MET A 1 1.06 33.84 1.05
CA MET A 1 0.08 32.74 1.14
C MET A 1 0.79 31.43 0.92
N CYS A 2 0.78 30.57 1.93
CA CYS A 2 1.43 29.26 1.84
C CYS A 2 0.57 28.33 1.02
N ARG A 3 1.11 27.85 -0.11
CA ARG A 3 0.48 26.77 -0.87
C ARG A 3 1.11 25.45 -0.46
N TRP A 4 0.30 24.51 -0.06
CA TRP A 4 0.75 23.15 0.14
C TRP A 4 1.12 22.54 -1.22
N GLN A 5 2.36 22.10 -1.34
CA GLN A 5 2.82 21.42 -2.54
C GLN A 5 3.13 19.97 -2.18
N ASN A 6 2.58 19.08 -2.97
CA ASN A 6 2.91 17.66 -2.82
C ASN A 6 4.34 17.42 -3.30
N TYR A 7 5.14 16.82 -2.44
CA TYR A 7 6.45 16.35 -2.84
C TYR A 7 6.54 14.86 -2.51
N LYS A 8 7.41 14.16 -3.20
CA LYS A 8 7.73 12.77 -2.94
C LYS A 8 9.20 12.65 -2.59
N ALA A 9 9.47 11.95 -1.51
CA ALA A 9 10.84 11.68 -1.10
C ALA A 9 11.15 10.19 -1.31
N VAL A 10 12.36 9.92 -1.75
CA VAL A 10 12.86 8.56 -1.94
C VAL A 10 14.00 8.35 -0.97
N ASN A 11 13.96 7.26 -0.22
CA ASN A 11 15.06 6.78 0.58
C ASN A 11 15.54 5.45 -0.01
N LEU A 12 16.76 5.45 -0.51
CA LEU A 12 17.37 4.28 -1.12
C LEU A 12 18.46 3.74 -0.18
N HIS A 13 18.15 2.67 0.53
CA HIS A 13 19.06 1.98 1.47
C HIS A 13 19.66 2.88 2.56
N ASP A 14 18.94 3.92 2.97
CA ASP A 14 19.41 4.94 3.93
C ASP A 14 20.70 5.69 3.52
N HIS A 15 21.19 5.45 2.30
CA HIS A 15 22.40 6.09 1.77
C HIS A 15 22.10 7.25 0.82
N CYS A 16 21.02 7.15 0.08
CA CYS A 16 20.60 8.17 -0.88
C CYS A 16 19.18 8.61 -0.58
N VAL A 17 19.00 9.88 -0.27
CA VAL A 17 17.69 10.47 -0.02
C VAL A 17 17.54 11.69 -0.92
N GLU A 18 16.46 11.71 -1.70
CA GLU A 18 16.11 12.84 -2.56
C GLU A 18 14.63 13.13 -2.47
N ALA A 19 14.28 14.40 -2.69
CA ALA A 19 12.89 14.84 -2.72
C ALA A 19 12.59 15.49 -4.07
N PHE A 20 11.43 15.17 -4.61
CA PHE A 20 10.99 15.63 -5.92
C PHE A 20 9.63 16.30 -5.83
N PHE A 21 9.51 17.47 -6.46
CA PHE A 21 8.27 18.24 -6.51
C PHE A 21 7.65 18.09 -7.89
N HIS A 22 6.38 17.71 -7.95
CA HIS A 22 5.55 17.71 -9.15
C HIS A 22 6.09 16.91 -10.36
N SER A 23 7.12 16.06 -10.19
CA SER A 23 7.68 15.31 -11.30
C SER A 23 7.98 13.87 -10.92
N ASN A 24 7.03 12.98 -11.21
CA ASN A 24 7.21 11.54 -11.04
C ASN A 24 8.28 11.01 -12.01
N GLU A 25 8.34 11.54 -13.21
CA GLU A 25 9.32 11.14 -14.23
C GLU A 25 10.75 11.39 -13.77
N THR A 26 11.00 12.55 -13.19
CA THR A 26 12.32 12.91 -12.66
C THR A 26 12.73 11.98 -11.53
N LEU A 27 11.77 11.66 -10.64
CA LEU A 27 12.01 10.74 -9.53
C LEU A 27 12.34 9.33 -10.05
N ILE A 28 11.56 8.82 -10.98
CA ILE A 28 11.75 7.50 -11.59
C ILE A 28 13.10 7.43 -12.29
N ASP A 29 13.45 8.44 -13.08
CA ASP A 29 14.73 8.50 -13.77
C ASP A 29 15.91 8.52 -12.80
N TRP A 30 15.78 9.28 -11.72
CA TRP A 30 16.80 9.35 -10.70
C TRP A 30 17.01 7.99 -10.02
N VAL A 31 15.94 7.32 -9.65
CA VAL A 31 16.00 5.99 -9.01
C VAL A 31 16.62 4.97 -9.97
N ASN A 32 16.20 4.96 -11.23
CA ASN A 32 16.71 4.01 -12.23
C ASN A 32 18.18 4.22 -12.58
N ARG A 33 18.73 5.40 -12.31
CA ARG A 33 20.17 5.68 -12.48
C ARG A 33 21.01 5.16 -11.32
N GLN A 34 20.39 4.80 -10.21
CA GLN A 34 21.12 4.21 -9.10
C GLN A 34 21.39 2.72 -9.36
N ALA A 35 22.40 2.17 -8.67
CA ALA A 35 22.69 0.75 -8.73
C ALA A 35 21.62 -0.01 -7.94
N LEU A 36 20.64 -0.57 -8.62
CA LEU A 36 19.53 -1.29 -8.00
C LEU A 36 19.84 -2.78 -7.89
N ALA A 37 19.52 -3.35 -6.74
CA ALA A 37 19.62 -4.79 -6.53
C ALA A 37 18.53 -5.54 -7.29
N THR A 38 18.71 -6.83 -7.51
CA THR A 38 17.67 -7.72 -8.02
C THR A 38 17.39 -8.81 -6.98
N PRO A 39 16.19 -8.87 -6.40
CA PRO A 39 15.05 -7.98 -6.61
C PRO A 39 15.23 -6.59 -5.95
N VAL A 40 14.62 -5.59 -6.52
CA VAL A 40 14.46 -4.28 -5.90
C VAL A 40 13.15 -4.26 -5.11
N THR A 41 13.25 -3.98 -3.82
CA THR A 41 12.07 -3.92 -2.95
C THR A 41 11.58 -2.48 -2.87
N CYS A 42 10.30 -2.28 -3.23
CA CYS A 42 9.63 -0.99 -3.19
C CYS A 42 8.58 -1.00 -2.08
N LEU A 43 8.81 -0.22 -1.04
CA LEU A 43 7.90 -0.11 0.10
C LEU A 43 7.05 1.15 -0.05
N GLY A 44 5.74 1.01 -0.03
CA GLY A 44 4.80 2.11 -0.17
C GLY A 44 3.59 2.01 0.74
N ASP A 45 2.86 3.11 0.84
CA ASP A 45 1.71 3.24 1.75
C ASP A 45 0.37 2.79 1.16
N GLY A 46 0.36 2.33 -0.08
CA GLY A 46 -0.86 1.88 -0.76
C GLY A 46 -1.59 2.96 -1.53
N HIS A 47 -1.10 4.20 -1.54
CA HIS A 47 -1.67 5.26 -2.35
C HIS A 47 -1.45 4.98 -3.84
N ASP A 48 -2.49 5.20 -4.67
CA ASP A 48 -2.42 4.91 -6.10
C ASP A 48 -1.27 5.60 -6.81
N GLY A 49 -0.98 6.85 -6.44
CA GLY A 49 0.14 7.60 -6.99
C GLY A 49 1.50 6.96 -6.70
N ILE A 50 1.63 6.28 -5.58
CA ILE A 50 2.86 5.56 -5.21
C ILE A 50 2.98 4.26 -6.00
N TRP A 51 1.89 3.49 -6.15
CA TRP A 51 1.89 2.28 -6.97
C TRP A 51 2.20 2.58 -8.44
N ASN A 52 1.62 3.64 -8.97
CA ASN A 52 1.89 4.08 -10.34
C ASN A 52 3.36 4.45 -10.54
N LEU A 53 3.96 5.06 -9.52
CA LEU A 53 5.37 5.41 -9.54
C LEU A 53 6.25 4.17 -9.53
N PHE A 54 5.93 3.15 -8.72
CA PHE A 54 6.66 1.89 -8.68
C PHE A 54 6.71 1.20 -10.03
N SER A 55 5.65 1.31 -10.82
CA SER A 55 5.59 0.67 -12.14
C SER A 55 6.67 1.16 -13.11
N GLY A 56 7.26 2.32 -12.85
CA GLY A 56 8.37 2.87 -13.63
C GLY A 56 9.77 2.50 -13.11
N ILE A 57 9.87 1.85 -11.95
CA ILE A 57 11.16 1.50 -11.34
C ILE A 57 11.55 0.09 -11.75
N GLY A 58 12.70 -0.03 -12.43
CA GLY A 58 13.21 -1.32 -12.91
C GLY A 58 12.21 -2.05 -13.80
N ASP A 59 12.39 -3.34 -13.93
CA ASP A 59 11.45 -4.21 -14.65
C ASP A 59 10.45 -4.84 -13.67
N ALA A 60 9.30 -5.25 -14.18
CA ALA A 60 8.26 -5.92 -13.38
C ALA A 60 8.78 -7.17 -12.67
N GLU A 61 9.66 -7.92 -13.31
CA GLU A 61 10.26 -9.12 -12.74
C GLU A 61 11.32 -8.82 -11.68
N GLN A 62 11.98 -7.66 -11.81
CA GLN A 62 12.99 -7.20 -10.86
C GLN A 62 12.37 -6.66 -9.58
N ARG A 63 11.14 -6.16 -9.67
CA ARG A 63 10.48 -5.39 -8.63
C ARG A 63 9.74 -6.28 -7.65
N ARG A 64 9.90 -6.00 -6.36
CA ARG A 64 9.05 -6.57 -5.30
C ARG A 64 8.34 -5.41 -4.60
N GLU A 65 7.04 -5.32 -4.75
CA GLU A 65 6.23 -4.27 -4.14
C GLU A 65 5.70 -4.74 -2.79
N ILE A 66 5.92 -3.93 -1.75
CA ILE A 66 5.49 -4.25 -0.38
C ILE A 66 4.67 -3.08 0.15
N LEU A 67 3.50 -3.41 0.71
CA LEU A 67 2.65 -2.44 1.37
C LEU A 67 3.12 -2.24 2.81
N ASP A 68 3.25 -0.99 3.23
CA ASP A 68 3.58 -0.63 4.59
C ASP A 68 2.51 -1.16 5.56
N TRP A 69 2.96 -1.94 6.54
CA TRP A 69 2.08 -2.59 7.51
C TRP A 69 1.23 -1.59 8.30
N PHE A 70 1.82 -0.49 8.75
CA PHE A 70 1.11 0.50 9.56
C PHE A 70 -0.02 1.16 8.78
N HIS A 71 0.19 1.47 7.51
CA HIS A 71 -0.84 2.03 6.64
C HIS A 71 -1.93 1.02 6.32
N LEU A 72 -1.57 -0.24 6.08
CA LEU A 72 -2.53 -1.31 5.87
C LEU A 72 -3.42 -1.50 7.09
N ARG A 73 -2.82 -1.57 8.27
CA ARG A 73 -3.52 -1.71 9.54
C ARG A 73 -4.47 -0.54 9.79
N GLU A 74 -3.99 0.68 9.59
CA GLU A 74 -4.80 1.88 9.74
C GLU A 74 -6.02 1.88 8.82
N ASN A 75 -5.80 1.56 7.55
CA ASN A 75 -6.88 1.49 6.56
C ASN A 75 -7.87 0.37 6.88
N LEU A 76 -7.40 -0.76 7.37
CA LEU A 76 -8.25 -1.86 7.81
C LEU A 76 -9.20 -1.41 8.91
N HIS A 77 -8.71 -0.71 9.92
CA HIS A 77 -9.53 -0.24 11.04
C HIS A 77 -10.49 0.89 10.65
N LYS A 78 -10.23 1.61 9.57
CA LYS A 78 -11.16 2.61 9.01
C LYS A 78 -12.40 2.00 8.37
N VAL A 79 -12.35 0.73 8.00
CA VAL A 79 -13.52 0.04 7.42
C VAL A 79 -14.70 0.04 8.39
N GLY A 80 -14.43 0.06 9.68
CA GLY A 80 -15.46 0.02 10.72
C GLY A 80 -16.06 -1.37 10.91
N GLY A 81 -16.98 -1.48 11.84
CA GLY A 81 -17.65 -2.73 12.18
C GLY A 81 -17.08 -3.38 13.44
N SER A 82 -17.18 -4.69 13.55
CA SER A 82 -16.75 -5.43 14.74
C SER A 82 -15.25 -5.42 14.92
N GLN A 83 -14.78 -4.95 16.06
CA GLN A 83 -13.37 -4.99 16.43
C GLN A 83 -12.82 -6.40 16.46
N GLN A 84 -13.64 -7.36 16.86
CA GLN A 84 -13.23 -8.77 16.89
C GLN A 84 -12.92 -9.30 15.49
N ARG A 85 -13.75 -8.95 14.51
CA ARG A 85 -13.52 -9.34 13.09
C ARG A 85 -12.29 -8.64 12.51
N LEU A 86 -12.15 -7.35 12.77
CA LEU A 86 -10.99 -6.59 12.31
C LEU A 86 -9.69 -7.15 12.89
N SER A 87 -9.68 -7.50 14.16
CA SER A 87 -8.51 -8.11 14.80
C SER A 87 -8.17 -9.48 14.22
N ALA A 88 -9.19 -10.28 13.87
CA ALA A 88 -8.99 -11.58 13.22
C ALA A 88 -8.37 -11.41 11.83
N VAL A 89 -8.87 -10.47 11.03
CA VAL A 89 -8.32 -10.16 9.70
C VAL A 89 -6.90 -9.61 9.81
N GLU A 90 -6.64 -8.72 10.77
CA GLU A 90 -5.31 -8.18 11.04
C GLU A 90 -4.31 -9.31 11.31
N ALA A 91 -4.67 -10.28 12.14
CA ALA A 91 -3.82 -11.41 12.48
C ALA A 91 -3.50 -12.26 11.24
N LEU A 92 -4.48 -12.47 10.35
CA LEU A 92 -4.27 -13.20 9.10
C LEU A 92 -3.32 -12.45 8.16
N LEU A 93 -3.51 -11.14 8.03
CA LEU A 93 -2.64 -10.29 7.20
C LEU A 93 -1.21 -10.29 7.73
N TRP A 94 -1.04 -10.20 9.05
CA TRP A 94 0.28 -10.23 9.69
C TRP A 94 1.04 -11.53 9.37
N LYS A 95 0.30 -12.64 9.29
CA LYS A 95 0.87 -13.95 8.96
C LYS A 95 1.04 -14.19 7.46
N GLY A 96 0.68 -13.22 6.63
CA GLY A 96 0.73 -13.34 5.17
C GLY A 96 -0.38 -14.22 4.57
N LYS A 97 -1.42 -14.51 5.33
CA LYS A 97 -2.57 -15.31 4.87
C LYS A 97 -3.60 -14.42 4.17
N ILE A 98 -3.22 -13.89 3.02
CA ILE A 98 -4.00 -12.88 2.30
C ILE A 98 -5.35 -13.43 1.84
N ASP A 99 -5.37 -14.62 1.26
CA ASP A 99 -6.60 -15.23 0.73
C ASP A 99 -7.62 -15.46 1.84
N ALA A 100 -7.18 -15.96 2.99
CA ALA A 100 -8.05 -16.16 4.15
C ALA A 100 -8.61 -14.84 4.68
N ALA A 101 -7.81 -13.77 4.66
CA ALA A 101 -8.25 -12.44 5.06
C ALA A 101 -9.32 -11.89 4.09
N ILE A 102 -9.13 -12.07 2.79
CA ILE A 102 -10.08 -11.66 1.75
C ILE A 102 -11.42 -12.41 1.92
N GLU A 103 -11.37 -13.72 2.16
CA GLU A 103 -12.57 -14.53 2.40
C GLU A 103 -13.39 -14.00 3.58
N GLN A 104 -12.74 -13.60 4.66
CA GLN A 104 -13.43 -13.02 5.82
C GLN A 104 -14.15 -11.72 5.48
N PHE A 105 -13.57 -10.88 4.63
CA PHE A 105 -14.22 -9.67 4.16
C PHE A 105 -15.44 -9.97 3.28
N GLN A 106 -15.35 -10.94 2.40
CA GLN A 106 -16.44 -11.34 1.52
C GLN A 106 -17.63 -11.85 2.33
N ASP A 107 -17.37 -12.71 3.30
CA ASP A 107 -18.40 -13.24 4.20
C ASP A 107 -19.07 -12.11 4.99
N TRP A 108 -18.31 -11.17 5.47
CA TRP A 108 -18.81 -10.02 6.20
C TRP A 108 -19.70 -9.13 5.34
N GLN A 109 -19.29 -8.82 4.12
CA GLN A 109 -20.11 -8.06 3.19
C GLN A 109 -21.43 -8.77 2.88
N GLN A 110 -21.39 -10.06 2.68
CA GLN A 110 -22.57 -10.88 2.43
C GLN A 110 -23.52 -10.84 3.62
N GLU A 111 -23.04 -11.01 4.83
CA GLU A 111 -23.85 -10.90 6.05
C GLU A 111 -24.51 -9.53 6.18
N ARG A 112 -23.82 -8.46 5.86
CA ARG A 112 -24.38 -7.10 5.90
C ARG A 112 -25.50 -6.93 4.89
N VAL A 113 -25.33 -7.43 3.69
CA VAL A 113 -26.36 -7.39 2.64
C VAL A 113 -27.59 -8.21 3.08
N GLU A 114 -27.38 -9.40 3.59
CA GLU A 114 -28.46 -10.26 4.10
C GLU A 114 -29.22 -9.59 5.24
N THR A 115 -28.52 -8.95 6.16
CA THR A 115 -29.11 -8.20 7.26
C THR A 115 -29.98 -7.04 6.75
N LEU A 116 -29.48 -6.29 5.77
CA LEU A 116 -30.24 -5.21 5.15
C LEU A 116 -31.50 -5.72 4.45
N TYR A 117 -31.42 -6.87 3.80
CA TYR A 117 -32.56 -7.53 3.17
C TYR A 117 -33.60 -7.93 4.19
N ARG A 118 -33.23 -8.43 5.35
CA ARG A 118 -34.15 -8.83 6.41
C ARG A 118 -34.85 -7.65 7.07
N LEU A 119 -34.21 -6.47 7.06
CA LEU A 119 -34.76 -5.26 7.66
C LEU A 119 -35.69 -4.49 6.70
N SER A 120 -35.67 -4.83 5.44
CA SER A 120 -36.58 -4.25 4.44
C SER A 120 -37.80 -5.13 4.27
#